data_942b9bb64f632711b5d157b25968f282
#
_entry.id   942b9bb64f632711b5d157b25968f282
#
_cell.length_a   1.000
_cell.length_b   1.000
_cell.length_c   1.000
_cell.angle_alpha   90.00
_cell.angle_beta   90.00
_cell.angle_gamma   90.00
#
_symmetry.space_group_name_H-M   'P 1'
#
loop_
_entity.id
_entity.type
_entity.pdbx_description
1 polymer ?
#
loop_
_entity_poly.entity_id
_entity_poly.type
_entity_poly.pdbx_seq_one_letter_code
_entity_poly.pdbx_strand_id
1 'polypeptide(L)'
;MKNRKQPLFKSFGYAFEGIWTGISKERNMKIHCLAVILVTAVGTFVGLTPMEWCICLLLFGMVISLELVNTAVEAVVDLVTEERKPLAKIAKDTAAGAVLFTAIMAVIIGCIIFIPHFMNIAGIA
;
A
#
# COMPACT_ATOMS: atom_id res chain seq x y z
N MET A 1 24.06 2.77 -16.02
CA MET A 1 24.08 4.02 -15.24
C MET A 1 25.43 4.19 -14.58
N LYS A 2 26.21 5.15 -15.05
CA LYS A 2 27.51 5.46 -14.44
C LYS A 2 27.34 6.04 -13.04
N ASN A 3 28.12 5.53 -12.12
CA ASN A 3 28.20 5.83 -10.69
C ASN A 3 28.54 7.31 -10.40
N ARG A 4 27.64 8.24 -10.74
CA ARG A 4 27.71 9.59 -10.21
C ARG A 4 27.05 9.56 -8.82
N LYS A 5 27.83 9.80 -7.78
CA LYS A 5 27.31 10.09 -6.44
C LYS A 5 26.34 11.27 -6.54
N GLN A 6 25.06 10.97 -6.72
CA GLN A 6 24.02 11.99 -6.73
C GLN A 6 23.92 12.60 -5.32
N PRO A 7 23.76 13.92 -5.19
CA PRO A 7 23.52 14.52 -3.89
C PRO A 7 22.29 13.90 -3.23
N LEU A 8 22.32 13.68 -1.92
CA LEU A 8 21.29 12.98 -1.16
C LEU A 8 19.89 13.57 -1.39
N PHE A 9 19.76 14.90 -1.43
CA PHE A 9 18.46 15.55 -1.64
C PHE A 9 17.84 15.25 -3.01
N LYS A 10 18.66 15.01 -4.06
CA LYS A 10 18.14 14.58 -5.37
C LYS A 10 17.59 13.16 -5.32
N SER A 11 18.20 12.29 -4.52
CA SER A 11 17.70 10.94 -4.30
C SER A 11 16.31 10.96 -3.65
N PHE A 12 16.07 11.83 -2.70
CA PHE A 12 14.74 12.05 -2.15
C PHE A 12 13.74 12.56 -3.19
N GLY A 13 14.16 13.49 -4.04
CA GLY A 13 13.34 13.97 -5.16
C GLY A 13 12.88 12.84 -6.08
N TYR A 14 13.79 11.98 -6.49
CA TYR A 14 13.44 10.81 -7.31
C TYR A 14 12.52 9.82 -6.61
N ALA A 15 12.70 9.62 -5.31
CA ALA A 15 11.81 8.78 -4.52
C ALA A 15 10.38 9.35 -4.48
N PHE A 16 10.22 10.65 -4.27
CA PHE A 16 8.92 11.31 -4.32
C PHE A 16 8.27 11.26 -5.71
N GLU A 17 9.05 11.41 -6.77
CA GLU A 17 8.57 11.23 -8.15
C GLU A 17 8.05 9.80 -8.38
N GLY A 18 8.76 8.79 -7.86
CA GLY A 18 8.33 7.40 -7.91
C GLY A 18 7.00 7.16 -7.18
N ILE A 19 6.86 7.70 -5.97
CA ILE A 19 5.60 7.64 -5.21
C ILE A 19 4.47 8.31 -5.98
N TRP A 20 4.69 9.50 -6.51
CA TRP A 20 3.69 10.21 -7.32
C TRP A 20 3.29 9.44 -8.57
N THR A 21 4.25 8.82 -9.25
CA THR A 21 4.00 7.97 -10.41
C THR A 21 3.08 6.80 -10.06
N GLY A 22 3.35 6.12 -8.97
CA GLY A 22 2.48 5.04 -8.47
C GLY A 22 1.06 5.53 -8.16
N ILE A 23 0.93 6.63 -7.43
CA ILE A 23 -0.38 7.18 -7.03
C ILE A 23 -1.17 7.66 -8.26
N SER A 24 -0.53 8.32 -9.21
CA SER A 24 -1.23 8.95 -10.34
C SER A 24 -1.61 7.96 -11.44
N LYS A 25 -0.80 6.92 -11.68
CA LYS A 25 -0.98 6.01 -12.80
C LYS A 25 -1.70 4.71 -12.43
N GLU A 26 -1.50 4.22 -11.21
CA GLU A 26 -2.01 2.92 -10.81
C GLU A 26 -3.42 3.00 -10.19
N ARG A 27 -4.38 2.27 -10.78
CA ARG A 27 -5.75 2.21 -10.26
C ARG A 27 -5.80 1.62 -8.84
N ASN A 28 -5.07 0.53 -8.62
CA ASN A 28 -5.06 -0.14 -7.31
C ASN A 28 -4.47 0.76 -6.22
N MET A 29 -3.42 1.52 -6.53
CA MET A 29 -2.86 2.51 -5.63
C MET A 29 -3.89 3.56 -5.21
N LYS A 30 -4.70 4.06 -6.14
CA LYS A 30 -5.78 5.02 -5.83
C LYS A 30 -6.82 4.42 -4.89
N ILE A 31 -7.16 3.14 -5.06
CA ILE A 31 -8.08 2.42 -4.16
C ILE A 31 -7.47 2.32 -2.76
N HIS A 32 -6.20 1.97 -2.65
CA HIS A 32 -5.51 1.89 -1.35
C HIS A 32 -5.39 3.26 -0.68
N CYS A 33 -5.08 4.31 -1.42
CA CYS A 33 -5.06 5.68 -0.89
C CYS A 33 -6.44 6.11 -0.38
N LEU A 34 -7.51 5.79 -1.09
CA LEU A 34 -8.87 6.05 -0.65
C LEU A 34 -9.19 5.29 0.64
N ALA A 35 -8.81 4.01 0.73
CA ALA A 35 -8.98 3.22 1.94
C ALA A 35 -8.25 3.84 3.14
N VAL A 36 -7.01 4.32 2.95
CA VAL A 36 -6.25 5.03 3.99
C VAL A 36 -7.01 6.26 4.49
N ILE A 37 -7.54 7.07 3.58
CA ILE A 37 -8.33 8.27 3.94
C ILE A 37 -9.57 7.89 4.73
N LEU A 38 -10.34 6.88 4.27
CA LEU A 38 -11.57 6.44 4.92
C LEU A 38 -11.29 5.86 6.32
N VAL A 39 -10.29 4.99 6.45
CA VAL A 39 -9.89 4.40 7.75
C VAL A 39 -9.40 5.49 8.71
N THR A 40 -8.65 6.46 8.22
CA THR A 40 -8.20 7.59 9.04
C THR A 40 -9.38 8.43 9.54
N ALA A 41 -10.35 8.73 8.68
CA ALA A 41 -11.54 9.47 9.05
C ALA A 41 -12.39 8.70 10.08
N VAL A 42 -12.67 7.43 9.84
CA VAL A 42 -13.45 6.58 10.77
C VAL A 42 -12.68 6.37 12.07
N GLY A 43 -11.38 6.13 12.02
CA GLY A 43 -10.54 5.96 13.21
C GLY A 43 -10.52 7.20 14.11
N THR A 44 -10.49 8.38 13.50
CA THR A 44 -10.61 9.65 14.23
C THR A 44 -11.98 9.78 14.87
N PHE A 45 -13.04 9.40 14.16
CA PHE A 45 -14.42 9.46 14.67
C PHE A 45 -14.64 8.51 15.86
N VAL A 46 -14.18 7.25 15.77
CA VAL A 46 -14.38 6.27 16.84
C VAL A 46 -13.40 6.42 18.01
N GLY A 47 -12.32 7.20 17.84
CA GLY A 47 -11.33 7.47 18.88
C GLY A 47 -10.36 6.31 19.09
N LEU A 48 -9.61 5.92 18.05
CA LEU A 48 -8.58 4.89 18.18
C LEU A 48 -7.52 5.25 19.21
N THR A 49 -7.07 4.25 19.96
CA THR A 49 -5.94 4.37 20.88
C THR A 49 -4.62 4.61 20.13
N PRO A 50 -3.58 5.16 20.79
CA PRO A 50 -2.27 5.32 20.15
C PRO A 50 -1.69 4.03 19.59
N MET A 51 -1.89 2.89 20.27
CA MET A 51 -1.43 1.59 19.77
C MET A 51 -2.19 1.16 18.51
N GLU A 52 -3.50 1.34 18.48
CA GLU A 52 -4.33 1.06 17.30
C GLU A 52 -3.91 1.93 16.11
N TRP A 53 -3.60 3.21 16.35
CA TRP A 53 -3.04 4.08 15.32
C TRP A 53 -1.68 3.60 14.80
N CYS A 54 -0.79 3.13 15.67
CA CYS A 54 0.48 2.55 15.25
C CYS A 54 0.28 1.35 14.33
N ILE A 55 -0.67 0.47 14.65
CA ILE A 55 -1.01 -0.69 13.83
C ILE A 55 -1.58 -0.24 12.47
N CYS A 56 -2.51 0.71 12.46
CA CYS A 56 -3.08 1.25 11.21
C CYS A 56 -2.01 1.87 10.31
N LEU A 57 -1.13 2.71 10.87
CA LEU A 57 -0.04 3.34 10.12
C LEU A 57 0.93 2.32 9.55
N LEU A 58 1.24 1.27 10.29
CA LEU A 58 2.09 0.18 9.81
C LEU A 58 1.44 -0.54 8.63
N LEU A 59 0.16 -0.85 8.72
CA LEU A 59 -0.60 -1.49 7.64
C LEU A 59 -0.70 -0.59 6.40
N PHE A 60 -0.95 0.70 6.57
CA PHE A 60 -0.96 1.67 5.47
C PHE A 60 0.40 1.68 4.76
N GLY A 61 1.48 1.78 5.53
CA GLY A 61 2.84 1.76 5.00
C GLY A 61 3.14 0.47 4.24
N MET A 62 2.77 -0.67 4.78
CA MET A 62 3.00 -1.98 4.13
C MET A 62 2.24 -2.10 2.82
N VAL A 63 0.93 -1.81 2.80
CA VAL A 63 0.11 -1.93 1.58
C VAL A 63 0.61 -0.98 0.50
N ILE A 64 0.83 0.28 0.82
CA ILE A 64 1.31 1.28 -0.14
C ILE A 64 2.71 0.94 -0.65
N SER A 65 3.62 0.53 0.23
CA SER A 65 4.99 0.15 -0.18
C SER A 65 4.99 -1.07 -1.10
N LEU A 66 4.18 -2.09 -0.82
CA LEU A 66 4.08 -3.27 -1.66
C LEU A 66 3.44 -2.95 -3.02
N GLU A 67 2.48 -2.03 -3.06
CA GLU A 67 1.90 -1.57 -4.33
C GLU A 67 2.95 -0.83 -5.18
N LEU A 68 3.79 0.00 -4.57
CA LEU A 68 4.91 0.65 -5.28
C LEU A 68 5.91 -0.39 -5.82
N VAL A 69 6.23 -1.41 -5.03
CA VAL A 69 7.09 -2.53 -5.47
C VAL A 69 6.42 -3.31 -6.59
N ASN A 70 5.12 -3.59 -6.50
CA ASN A 70 4.37 -4.23 -7.58
C ASN A 70 4.46 -3.42 -8.89
N THR A 71 4.26 -2.11 -8.83
CA THR A 71 4.40 -1.21 -9.98
C THR A 71 5.81 -1.30 -10.58
N ALA A 72 6.84 -1.33 -9.74
CA ALA A 72 8.22 -1.46 -10.19
C ALA A 72 8.49 -2.83 -10.86
N VAL A 73 7.96 -3.92 -10.31
CA VAL A 73 8.06 -5.27 -10.90
C VAL A 73 7.37 -5.31 -12.27
N GLU A 74 6.17 -4.76 -12.39
CA GLU A 74 5.46 -4.68 -13.67
C GLU A 74 6.26 -3.90 -14.71
N ALA A 75 6.82 -2.75 -14.34
CA ALA A 75 7.65 -1.94 -15.24
C ALA A 75 8.91 -2.70 -15.69
N VAL A 76 9.58 -3.43 -14.79
CA VAL A 76 10.75 -4.24 -15.12
C VAL A 76 10.38 -5.39 -16.05
N VAL A 77 9.29 -6.09 -15.78
CA VAL A 77 8.83 -7.20 -16.64
C VAL A 77 8.48 -6.68 -18.05
N ASP A 78 7.76 -5.56 -18.13
CA ASP A 78 7.36 -4.96 -19.41
C ASP A 78 8.58 -4.43 -20.22
N LEU A 79 9.63 -4.00 -19.52
CA LEU A 79 10.90 -3.64 -20.15
C LEU A 79 11.60 -4.85 -20.80
N VAL A 80 11.49 -6.03 -20.18
CA VAL A 80 12.12 -7.27 -20.66
C VAL A 80 11.32 -7.92 -21.78
N THR A 81 9.99 -7.94 -21.66
CA THR A 81 9.10 -8.55 -22.66
C THR A 81 7.69 -7.99 -22.58
N GLU A 82 7.09 -7.72 -23.74
CA GLU A 82 5.66 -7.42 -23.87
C GLU A 82 4.84 -8.70 -24.13
N GLU A 83 5.50 -9.82 -24.42
CA GLU A 83 4.85 -11.09 -24.68
C GLU A 83 4.37 -11.77 -23.39
N ARG A 84 3.29 -12.55 -23.51
CA ARG A 84 2.76 -13.35 -22.41
C ARG A 84 3.61 -14.61 -22.19
N LYS A 85 4.74 -14.44 -21.53
CA LYS A 85 5.63 -15.57 -21.16
C LYS A 85 5.28 -16.09 -19.76
N PRO A 86 5.42 -17.42 -19.49
CA PRO A 86 5.09 -18.00 -18.19
C PRO A 86 5.82 -17.36 -17.02
N LEU A 87 7.12 -17.07 -17.15
CA LEU A 87 7.91 -16.43 -16.09
C LEU A 87 7.48 -14.95 -15.87
N ALA A 88 7.15 -14.23 -16.93
CA ALA A 88 6.64 -12.86 -16.82
C ALA A 88 5.30 -12.84 -16.05
N LYS A 89 4.43 -13.81 -16.36
CA LYS A 89 3.16 -13.99 -15.62
C LYS A 89 3.42 -14.29 -14.15
N ILE A 90 4.28 -15.24 -13.84
CA ILE A 90 4.62 -15.60 -12.44
C ILE A 90 5.13 -14.37 -11.68
N ALA A 91 6.05 -13.59 -12.27
CA ALA A 91 6.60 -12.40 -11.62
C ALA A 91 5.50 -11.36 -11.29
N LYS A 92 4.65 -11.04 -12.25
CA LYS A 92 3.55 -10.09 -12.08
C LYS A 92 2.51 -10.59 -11.07
N ASP A 93 2.06 -11.84 -11.21
CA ASP A 93 1.04 -12.43 -10.33
C ASP A 93 1.54 -12.54 -8.89
N THR A 94 2.80 -12.90 -8.69
CA THR A 94 3.40 -12.99 -7.35
C THR A 94 3.51 -11.62 -6.69
N ALA A 95 3.94 -10.61 -7.44
CA ALA A 95 4.00 -9.24 -6.93
C ALA A 95 2.61 -8.70 -6.55
N ALA A 96 1.62 -8.90 -7.42
CA ALA A 96 0.22 -8.56 -7.12
C ALA A 96 -0.33 -9.37 -5.94
N GLY A 97 0.04 -10.63 -5.82
CA GLY A 97 -0.32 -11.51 -4.70
C GLY A 97 0.20 -11.01 -3.37
N ALA A 98 1.39 -10.43 -3.32
CA ALA A 98 1.94 -9.83 -2.10
C ALA A 98 1.07 -8.66 -1.60
N VAL A 99 0.61 -7.81 -2.51
CA VAL A 99 -0.31 -6.71 -2.19
C VAL A 99 -1.65 -7.26 -1.67
N LEU A 100 -2.22 -8.22 -2.38
CA LEU A 100 -3.51 -8.84 -2.01
C LEU A 100 -3.43 -9.50 -0.64
N PHE A 101 -2.38 -10.26 -0.37
CA PHE A 101 -2.17 -10.91 0.93
C PHE A 101 -2.14 -9.89 2.07
N THR A 102 -1.38 -8.81 1.91
CA THR A 102 -1.28 -7.75 2.92
C THR A 102 -2.61 -7.01 3.09
N ALA A 103 -3.34 -6.76 2.00
CA ALA A 103 -4.66 -6.14 2.04
C ALA A 103 -5.69 -7.01 2.79
N ILE A 104 -5.66 -8.34 2.61
CA ILE A 104 -6.50 -9.28 3.36
C ILE A 104 -6.17 -9.21 4.86
N MET A 105 -4.89 -9.23 5.22
CA MET A 105 -4.48 -9.08 6.62
C MET A 105 -4.93 -7.75 7.20
N ALA A 106 -4.84 -6.67 6.43
CA ALA A 106 -5.30 -5.35 6.84
C ALA A 106 -6.80 -5.32 7.12
N VAL A 107 -7.62 -5.98 6.30
CA VAL A 107 -9.07 -6.10 6.54
C VAL A 107 -9.36 -6.88 7.82
N ILE A 108 -8.69 -8.00 8.05
CA ILE A 108 -8.86 -8.81 9.27
C ILE A 108 -8.50 -8.00 10.52
N ILE A 109 -7.34 -7.34 10.51
CA ILE A 109 -6.89 -6.49 11.62
C ILE A 109 -7.83 -5.30 11.81
N GLY A 110 -8.29 -4.69 10.72
CA GLY A 110 -9.28 -3.63 10.75
C GLY A 110 -10.58 -4.07 11.43
N CYS A 111 -11.09 -5.24 11.11
CA CYS A 111 -12.26 -5.79 11.79
C CYS A 111 -12.02 -5.98 13.30
N ILE A 112 -10.87 -6.51 13.68
CA ILE A 112 -10.50 -6.73 15.10
C ILE A 112 -10.45 -5.40 15.86
N ILE A 113 -9.96 -4.33 15.24
CA ILE A 113 -9.84 -3.00 15.84
C ILE A 113 -11.20 -2.29 15.87
N PHE A 114 -11.88 -2.20 14.73
CA PHE A 114 -13.05 -1.33 14.58
C PHE A 114 -14.35 -1.92 15.11
N ILE A 115 -14.57 -3.23 15.02
CA ILE A 115 -15.82 -3.86 15.48
C ILE A 115 -16.09 -3.55 16.96
N PRO A 116 -15.14 -3.71 17.91
CA PRO A 116 -15.38 -3.34 19.31
C PRO A 116 -15.75 -1.87 19.50
N HIS A 117 -15.12 -0.94 18.76
CA HIS A 117 -15.46 0.48 18.83
C HIS A 117 -16.91 0.74 18.39
N PHE A 118 -17.34 0.13 17.28
CA PHE A 118 -18.72 0.28 16.82
C PHE A 118 -19.73 -0.36 17.77
N MET A 119 -19.41 -1.51 18.36
CA MET A 119 -20.25 -2.15 19.37
C MET A 119 -20.43 -1.25 20.59
N ASN A 120 -19.38 -0.61 21.06
CA ASN A 120 -19.45 0.35 22.16
C ASN A 120 -20.34 1.55 21.82
N ILE A 121 -20.20 2.13 20.64
CA ILE A 121 -21.03 3.25 20.16
C ILE A 121 -22.51 2.84 20.07
N ALA A 122 -22.77 1.62 19.63
CA ALA A 122 -24.13 1.08 19.52
C ALA A 122 -24.72 0.62 20.87
N GLY A 123 -23.96 0.67 21.95
CA GLY A 123 -24.39 0.22 23.28
C GLY A 123 -24.58 -1.29 23.42
N ILE A 124 -23.90 -2.09 22.59
CA ILE A 124 -24.00 -3.56 22.58
C ILE A 124 -22.89 -4.20 23.43
N ALA A 125 -21.86 -3.45 23.72
CA ALA A 125 -20.71 -3.93 24.51
C ALA A 125 -20.44 -3.01 25.70
#